data_99ebf2a5df95934ea1b1d15e9f039022
#
_entry.id   99ebf2a5df95934ea1b1d15e9f039022
#
_cell.length_a   1.000
_cell.length_b   1.000
_cell.length_c   1.000
_cell.angle_alpha   90.00
_cell.angle_beta   90.00
_cell.angle_gamma   90.00
#
_symmetry.space_group_name_H-M   'P 1'
#
loop_
_entity.id
_entity.type
_entity.pdbx_description
1 polymer ?
#
loop_
_entity_poly.entity_id
_entity_poly.type
_entity_poly.pdbx_seq_one_letter_code
_entity_poly.pdbx_strand_id
1 'polypeptide(L)'
;MRKVIWVLLLLVCLVAACQLPRQALSGWERPEQLSAAQNRLVTGEIGAVSALLWAAAADLESPFSQADIDAMERILIEAGYATVDTDGVYPEYLANSHGLEDFAGGEKAAQTVLQVNSQGFSYLRFFRQGGENRFLLASLIWSETGEPVVEACQELPIYDMELADWGIFYYRVYPAGDPHYIDYAQLRMEPVNPEKYDLCRTYIRPVGYQMVNLFLCDWQEGDWGQLSFNDLFAYLYEKDTGQRVEVDTFSLEGWPPRAWIPEAQFEKTLLPYFQISLEEFRQRCGYENGAYPWRPVFGDDLTTWHAPFCDPQVVDARENGDGTLTLSVQVYSPEWKTDCLFAHEVRVRLLDNGGFQYVSNRVTKVGSHGLPPAMCRFALDGAE
;
A
#
# COMPACT_ATOMS: atom_id res chain seq x y z
N MET A 1 28.32 -4.58 9.14
CA MET A 1 27.08 -4.80 9.87
C MET A 1 26.22 -3.53 9.95
N ARG A 2 26.08 -2.76 8.86
CA ARG A 2 25.22 -1.53 8.80
C ARG A 2 24.33 -1.47 7.55
N LYS A 3 24.24 -2.53 6.74
CA LYS A 3 23.50 -2.54 5.46
C LYS A 3 22.15 -3.29 5.47
N VAL A 4 21.69 -3.79 6.62
CA VAL A 4 20.46 -4.61 6.71
C VAL A 4 19.25 -3.81 7.24
N ILE A 5 19.44 -2.61 7.77
CA ILE A 5 18.40 -1.89 8.53
C ILE A 5 17.44 -1.10 7.64
N TRP A 6 17.76 -0.81 6.38
CA TRP A 6 16.98 0.09 5.51
C TRP A 6 16.04 -0.61 4.52
N VAL A 7 16.16 -1.92 4.32
CA VAL A 7 15.24 -2.69 3.45
C VAL A 7 13.88 -2.93 4.10
N LEU A 8 13.81 -2.82 5.43
CA LEU A 8 12.60 -3.08 6.23
C LEU A 8 11.58 -1.92 6.25
N LEU A 9 11.94 -0.71 5.82
CA LEU A 9 11.06 0.46 5.94
C LEU A 9 10.09 0.66 4.75
N LEU A 10 10.26 -0.04 3.64
CA LEU A 10 9.42 0.10 2.44
C LEU A 10 8.44 -1.06 2.23
N LEU A 11 8.65 -2.18 2.90
CA LEU A 11 7.65 -3.26 3.01
C LEU A 11 6.56 -2.93 4.03
N VAL A 12 6.80 -1.95 4.90
CA VAL A 12 5.91 -1.59 6.03
C VAL A 12 4.66 -0.83 5.57
N CYS A 13 4.65 -0.19 4.41
CA CYS A 13 3.44 0.51 3.93
C CYS A 13 2.40 -0.41 3.28
N LEU A 14 2.74 -1.65 2.93
CA LEU A 14 1.82 -2.61 2.30
C LEU A 14 1.26 -3.64 3.29
N VAL A 15 1.80 -3.70 4.50
CA VAL A 15 1.38 -4.65 5.55
C VAL A 15 0.86 -3.93 6.80
N ALA A 16 0.48 -2.66 6.66
CA ALA A 16 0.08 -1.81 7.80
C ALA A 16 -1.19 -2.26 8.52
N ALA A 17 -1.89 -3.29 8.06
CA ALA A 17 -3.06 -3.79 8.79
C ALA A 17 -2.71 -4.67 10.00
N CYS A 18 -1.53 -5.31 10.07
CA CYS A 18 -1.27 -6.29 11.12
C CYS A 18 0.18 -6.47 11.59
N GLN A 19 1.15 -5.67 11.16
CA GLN A 19 2.51 -5.75 11.69
C GLN A 19 2.97 -4.42 12.29
N LEU A 20 2.55 -4.16 13.53
CA LEU A 20 3.17 -3.10 14.31
C LEU A 20 4.61 -3.51 14.64
N PRO A 21 5.64 -2.69 14.29
CA PRO A 21 7.00 -3.00 14.69
C PRO A 21 7.08 -3.04 16.23
N ARG A 22 7.84 -3.97 16.80
CA ARG A 22 8.05 -4.11 18.26
C ARG A 22 8.35 -2.80 19.02
N GLN A 23 8.72 -1.73 18.31
CA GLN A 23 8.94 -0.40 18.92
C GLN A 23 7.65 0.41 19.12
N ALA A 24 6.51 0.03 18.51
CA ALA A 24 5.21 0.66 18.76
C ALA A 24 4.50 0.14 20.01
N LEU A 25 5.08 -0.84 20.72
CA LEU A 25 4.51 -1.44 21.92
C LEU A 25 4.57 -0.54 23.17
N SER A 26 5.07 0.68 23.08
CA SER A 26 5.16 1.58 24.26
C SER A 26 3.81 2.06 24.82
N GLY A 27 2.71 1.79 24.12
CA GLY A 27 1.35 2.09 24.58
C GLY A 27 0.47 0.85 24.77
N TRP A 28 1.03 -0.36 24.59
CA TRP A 28 0.26 -1.58 24.77
C TRP A 28 0.14 -1.94 26.24
N GLU A 29 -1.07 -2.23 26.69
CA GLU A 29 -1.30 -2.76 28.02
C GLU A 29 -0.69 -4.16 28.13
N ARG A 30 -0.02 -4.45 29.24
CA ARG A 30 0.46 -5.80 29.51
C ARG A 30 -0.73 -6.73 29.73
N PRO A 31 -0.60 -8.05 29.49
CA PRO A 31 -1.68 -9.02 29.71
C PRO A 31 -2.30 -8.91 31.09
N GLU A 32 -1.51 -8.53 32.07
CA GLU A 32 -1.93 -8.34 33.49
C GLU A 32 -2.92 -7.17 33.67
N GLN A 33 -3.04 -6.29 32.69
CA GLN A 33 -3.93 -5.11 32.69
C GLN A 33 -5.27 -5.39 31.98
N LEU A 34 -5.39 -6.55 31.30
CA LEU A 34 -6.67 -6.98 30.77
C LEU A 34 -7.69 -7.11 31.87
N SER A 35 -8.85 -6.50 31.70
CA SER A 35 -9.98 -6.80 32.62
C SER A 35 -10.28 -8.29 32.60
N ALA A 36 -10.72 -8.82 33.71
CA ALA A 36 -11.11 -10.23 33.78
C ALA A 36 -12.19 -10.64 32.76
N ALA A 37 -12.95 -9.66 32.25
CA ALA A 37 -13.92 -9.89 31.21
C ALA A 37 -13.26 -10.02 29.83
N GLN A 38 -12.31 -9.13 29.47
CA GLN A 38 -11.52 -9.18 28.24
C GLN A 38 -10.71 -10.47 28.19
N ASN A 39 -10.04 -10.82 29.27
CA ASN A 39 -9.25 -12.06 29.34
C ASN A 39 -10.13 -13.31 29.13
N ARG A 40 -11.32 -13.38 29.76
CA ARG A 40 -12.24 -14.50 29.54
C ARG A 40 -12.78 -14.55 28.11
N LEU A 41 -13.04 -13.38 27.49
CA LEU A 41 -13.49 -13.30 26.13
C LEU A 41 -12.41 -13.81 25.17
N VAL A 42 -11.22 -13.25 25.27
CA VAL A 42 -10.06 -13.60 24.43
C VAL A 42 -9.71 -15.08 24.60
N THR A 43 -9.55 -15.56 25.84
CA THR A 43 -9.19 -16.97 26.08
C THR A 43 -10.32 -17.94 25.72
N GLY A 44 -11.57 -17.56 25.88
CA GLY A 44 -12.73 -18.41 25.54
C GLY A 44 -12.92 -18.58 24.02
N GLU A 45 -12.90 -17.50 23.25
CA GLU A 45 -13.01 -17.55 21.78
C GLU A 45 -11.74 -18.17 21.15
N ILE A 46 -10.58 -17.84 21.67
CA ILE A 46 -9.29 -18.31 21.17
C ILE A 46 -9.01 -19.77 21.56
N GLY A 47 -9.53 -20.25 22.68
CA GLY A 47 -9.31 -21.62 23.11
C GLY A 47 -9.74 -22.66 22.06
N ALA A 48 -10.88 -22.44 21.40
CA ALA A 48 -11.34 -23.31 20.31
C ALA A 48 -10.44 -23.20 19.06
N VAL A 49 -10.05 -21.99 18.68
CA VAL A 49 -9.15 -21.72 17.56
C VAL A 49 -7.77 -22.31 17.82
N SER A 50 -7.23 -22.09 19.02
CA SER A 50 -5.92 -22.59 19.40
C SER A 50 -5.84 -24.11 19.35
N ALA A 51 -6.86 -24.81 19.85
CA ALA A 51 -6.91 -26.27 19.79
C ALA A 51 -6.93 -26.77 18.34
N LEU A 52 -7.67 -26.08 17.47
CA LEU A 52 -7.71 -26.39 16.05
C LEU A 52 -6.34 -26.22 15.35
N LEU A 53 -5.70 -25.08 15.58
CA LEU A 53 -4.39 -24.78 14.99
C LEU A 53 -3.29 -25.64 15.57
N TRP A 54 -3.29 -25.87 16.89
CA TRP A 54 -2.31 -26.72 17.55
C TRP A 54 -2.35 -28.16 17.05
N ALA A 55 -3.54 -28.69 16.82
CA ALA A 55 -3.69 -30.04 16.26
C ALA A 55 -3.13 -30.15 14.82
N ALA A 56 -3.17 -29.06 14.05
CA ALA A 56 -2.61 -28.99 12.70
C ALA A 56 -1.10 -28.66 12.70
N ALA A 57 -0.64 -27.95 13.72
CA ALA A 57 0.72 -27.41 13.84
C ALA A 57 1.63 -28.26 14.77
N ALA A 58 1.26 -29.50 15.07
CA ALA A 58 1.95 -30.34 16.08
C ALA A 58 3.46 -30.55 15.81
N ASP A 59 3.92 -30.28 14.57
CA ASP A 59 5.32 -30.39 14.16
C ASP A 59 5.95 -29.02 13.79
N LEU A 60 5.24 -27.90 14.02
CA LEU A 60 5.72 -26.58 13.60
C LEU A 60 6.47 -25.88 14.74
N GLU A 61 7.69 -25.44 14.45
CA GLU A 61 8.49 -24.60 15.35
C GLU A 61 8.38 -23.11 14.94
N SER A 62 8.07 -22.24 15.92
CA SER A 62 8.11 -20.78 15.68
C SER A 62 9.58 -20.32 15.49
N PRO A 63 9.88 -19.41 14.55
CA PRO A 63 8.96 -18.68 13.70
C PRO A 63 8.44 -19.51 12.51
N PHE A 64 7.13 -19.40 12.25
CA PHE A 64 6.49 -20.11 11.15
C PHE A 64 6.95 -19.61 9.80
N SER A 65 7.12 -20.53 8.85
CA SER A 65 7.33 -20.16 7.44
C SER A 65 6.03 -19.65 6.81
N GLN A 66 6.13 -18.98 5.66
CA GLN A 66 4.92 -18.54 4.92
C GLN A 66 4.03 -19.73 4.57
N ALA A 67 4.59 -20.88 4.19
CA ALA A 67 3.81 -22.08 3.90
C ALA A 67 3.04 -22.61 5.12
N ASP A 68 3.60 -22.46 6.33
CA ASP A 68 2.92 -22.84 7.56
C ASP A 68 1.78 -21.86 7.87
N ILE A 69 2.02 -20.56 7.67
CA ILE A 69 1.01 -19.50 7.83
C ILE A 69 -0.16 -19.77 6.89
N ASP A 70 0.09 -19.98 5.60
CA ASP A 70 -0.93 -20.27 4.59
C ASP A 70 -1.74 -21.54 4.92
N ALA A 71 -1.07 -22.57 5.49
CA ALA A 71 -1.74 -23.79 5.91
C ALA A 71 -2.67 -23.57 7.12
N MET A 72 -2.22 -22.76 8.09
CA MET A 72 -3.04 -22.42 9.27
C MET A 72 -4.21 -21.51 8.90
N GLU A 73 -4.00 -20.51 8.04
CA GLU A 73 -5.07 -19.64 7.54
C GLU A 73 -6.14 -20.44 6.81
N ARG A 74 -5.74 -21.39 5.95
CA ARG A 74 -6.68 -22.27 5.27
C ARG A 74 -7.56 -23.08 6.24
N ILE A 75 -6.98 -23.59 7.33
CA ILE A 75 -7.72 -24.32 8.36
C ILE A 75 -8.77 -23.40 9.01
N LEU A 76 -8.40 -22.16 9.32
CA LEU A 76 -9.31 -21.18 9.91
C LEU A 76 -10.45 -20.81 8.95
N ILE A 77 -10.11 -20.59 7.67
CA ILE A 77 -11.08 -20.27 6.63
C ILE A 77 -12.07 -21.42 6.42
N GLU A 78 -11.59 -22.68 6.32
CA GLU A 78 -12.42 -23.87 6.19
C GLU A 78 -13.31 -24.12 7.42
N ALA A 79 -12.84 -23.73 8.60
CA ALA A 79 -13.63 -23.77 9.83
C ALA A 79 -14.65 -22.60 9.95
N GLY A 80 -14.68 -21.67 8.99
CA GLY A 80 -15.65 -20.58 8.92
C GLY A 80 -15.27 -19.33 9.72
N TYR A 81 -14.03 -19.22 10.19
CA TYR A 81 -13.56 -18.00 10.85
C TYR A 81 -13.31 -16.90 9.82
N ALA A 82 -13.63 -15.66 10.19
CA ALA A 82 -13.18 -14.48 9.46
C ALA A 82 -11.66 -14.36 9.62
N THR A 83 -10.92 -14.56 8.54
CA THR A 83 -9.46 -14.69 8.57
C THR A 83 -8.84 -13.82 7.51
N VAL A 84 -7.78 -13.10 7.86
CA VAL A 84 -6.97 -12.37 6.89
C VAL A 84 -6.08 -13.39 6.18
N ASP A 85 -6.30 -13.55 4.88
CA ASP A 85 -5.57 -14.48 4.03
C ASP A 85 -4.35 -13.75 3.44
N THR A 86 -3.15 -14.21 3.79
CA THR A 86 -1.85 -13.68 3.40
C THR A 86 -1.14 -14.67 2.49
N ASP A 87 -1.46 -14.70 1.21
CA ASP A 87 -0.76 -15.60 0.26
C ASP A 87 0.69 -15.16 -0.04
N GLY A 88 1.14 -14.03 0.52
CA GLY A 88 2.48 -13.48 0.40
C GLY A 88 2.81 -12.87 -0.97
N VAL A 89 2.01 -13.12 -1.99
CA VAL A 89 2.21 -12.63 -3.37
C VAL A 89 1.26 -11.48 -3.68
N TYR A 90 0.02 -11.61 -3.27
CA TYR A 90 -1.05 -10.64 -3.52
C TYR A 90 -1.45 -9.89 -2.25
N PRO A 91 -2.12 -8.73 -2.37
CA PRO A 91 -2.66 -8.04 -1.21
C PRO A 91 -3.58 -8.93 -0.39
N GLU A 92 -3.37 -8.89 0.90
CA GLU A 92 -4.21 -9.60 1.88
C GLU A 92 -5.69 -9.28 1.69
N TYR A 93 -6.55 -10.26 1.86
CA TYR A 93 -7.99 -10.07 1.90
C TYR A 93 -8.61 -10.81 3.08
N LEU A 94 -9.81 -10.42 3.46
CA LEU A 94 -10.55 -11.03 4.56
C LEU A 94 -11.47 -12.13 4.03
N ALA A 95 -11.06 -13.37 4.19
CA ALA A 95 -11.93 -14.52 3.93
C ALA A 95 -13.07 -14.60 4.96
N ASN A 96 -14.23 -15.11 4.58
CA ASN A 96 -15.44 -15.18 5.42
C ASN A 96 -15.88 -13.81 5.98
N SER A 97 -15.82 -12.77 5.14
CA SER A 97 -16.01 -11.36 5.50
C SER A 97 -17.40 -10.97 6.00
N HIS A 98 -18.45 -11.74 5.66
CA HIS A 98 -19.86 -11.39 5.92
C HIS A 98 -20.14 -10.89 7.34
N GLY A 99 -19.46 -11.46 8.35
CA GLY A 99 -19.65 -11.01 9.73
C GLY A 99 -19.19 -9.58 9.97
N LEU A 100 -18.16 -9.11 9.25
CA LEU A 100 -17.68 -7.73 9.33
C LEU A 100 -18.57 -6.78 8.54
N GLU A 101 -19.12 -7.24 7.42
CA GLU A 101 -20.14 -6.52 6.66
C GLU A 101 -21.40 -6.27 7.51
N ASP A 102 -21.91 -7.33 8.18
CA ASP A 102 -23.04 -7.24 9.14
C ASP A 102 -22.71 -6.29 10.31
N PHE A 103 -21.45 -6.31 10.79
CA PHE A 103 -21.00 -5.37 11.82
C PHE A 103 -20.99 -3.94 11.31
N ALA A 104 -20.43 -3.69 10.13
CA ALA A 104 -20.40 -2.36 9.51
C ALA A 104 -21.83 -1.84 9.27
N GLY A 105 -22.73 -2.67 8.76
CA GLY A 105 -24.14 -2.37 8.52
C GLY A 105 -24.99 -2.21 9.80
N GLY A 106 -24.48 -2.57 10.95
CA GLY A 106 -25.19 -2.44 12.23
C GLY A 106 -26.02 -3.65 12.64
N GLU A 107 -25.97 -4.72 11.90
CA GLU A 107 -26.74 -5.96 12.15
C GLU A 107 -26.13 -6.81 13.26
N LYS A 108 -24.80 -6.73 13.42
CA LYS A 108 -24.06 -7.40 14.49
C LYS A 108 -23.47 -6.41 15.50
N ALA A 109 -23.44 -6.81 16.78
CA ALA A 109 -22.83 -6.03 17.85
C ALA A 109 -21.30 -6.19 17.91
N ALA A 110 -20.78 -7.28 17.39
CA ALA A 110 -19.34 -7.54 17.35
C ALA A 110 -18.97 -8.54 16.25
N GLN A 111 -17.73 -8.42 15.75
CA GLN A 111 -17.12 -9.36 14.82
C GLN A 111 -15.65 -9.54 15.17
N THR A 112 -15.20 -10.80 15.17
CA THR A 112 -13.79 -11.17 15.35
C THR A 112 -13.19 -11.52 14.00
N VAL A 113 -11.96 -11.06 13.79
CA VAL A 113 -11.09 -11.38 12.65
C VAL A 113 -9.79 -11.97 13.19
N LEU A 114 -9.31 -13.01 12.57
CA LEU A 114 -8.06 -13.69 12.94
C LEU A 114 -7.02 -13.51 11.84
N GLN A 115 -5.77 -13.43 12.26
CA GLN A 115 -4.63 -13.47 11.34
C GLN A 115 -3.53 -14.31 11.95
N VAL A 116 -2.99 -15.25 11.20
CA VAL A 116 -1.78 -15.99 11.57
C VAL A 116 -0.55 -15.18 11.16
N ASN A 117 0.47 -15.19 11.99
CA ASN A 117 1.75 -14.54 11.71
C ASN A 117 2.93 -15.47 12.08
N SER A 118 4.15 -15.05 11.76
CA SER A 118 5.34 -15.88 11.98
C SER A 118 5.63 -16.26 13.44
N GLN A 119 5.03 -15.58 14.41
CA GLN A 119 5.25 -15.85 15.84
C GLN A 119 4.04 -16.49 16.51
N GLY A 120 2.85 -16.36 15.92
CA GLY A 120 1.60 -16.80 16.50
C GLY A 120 0.42 -16.35 15.68
N PHE A 121 -0.55 -15.71 16.30
CA PHE A 121 -1.67 -15.12 15.59
C PHE A 121 -2.17 -13.83 16.25
N SER A 122 -2.80 -12.99 15.46
CA SER A 122 -3.45 -11.78 15.93
C SER A 122 -4.96 -11.98 15.98
N TYR A 123 -5.55 -11.48 17.05
CA TYR A 123 -6.98 -11.46 17.29
C TYR A 123 -7.46 -10.02 17.22
N LEU A 124 -8.28 -9.72 16.22
CA LEU A 124 -8.86 -8.42 15.99
C LEU A 124 -10.36 -8.52 16.28
N ARG A 125 -10.88 -7.69 17.18
CA ARG A 125 -12.30 -7.66 17.47
C ARG A 125 -12.84 -6.25 17.30
N PHE A 126 -13.80 -6.12 16.43
CA PHE A 126 -14.64 -4.94 16.26
C PHE A 126 -15.90 -5.12 17.09
N PHE A 127 -16.28 -4.14 17.91
CA PHE A 127 -17.47 -4.26 18.77
C PHE A 127 -18.06 -2.91 19.13
N ARG A 128 -19.32 -2.93 19.58
CA ARG A 128 -20.02 -1.74 20.05
C ARG A 128 -20.19 -1.82 21.56
N GLN A 129 -19.82 -0.72 22.24
CA GLN A 129 -19.96 -0.60 23.68
C GLN A 129 -20.38 0.83 24.05
N GLY A 130 -21.49 0.98 24.78
CA GLY A 130 -21.96 2.31 25.21
C GLY A 130 -22.33 3.26 24.07
N GLY A 131 -22.64 2.74 22.89
CA GLY A 131 -22.92 3.55 21.68
C GLY A 131 -21.69 3.90 20.86
N GLU A 132 -20.49 3.51 21.29
CA GLU A 132 -19.24 3.72 20.57
C GLU A 132 -18.79 2.45 19.85
N ASN A 133 -18.14 2.62 18.71
CA ASN A 133 -17.42 1.56 18.04
C ASN A 133 -16.02 1.45 18.64
N ARG A 134 -15.59 0.23 18.93
CA ARG A 134 -14.30 -0.06 19.57
C ARG A 134 -13.60 -1.19 18.83
N PHE A 135 -12.29 -1.21 18.95
CA PHE A 135 -11.41 -2.19 18.37
C PHE A 135 -10.49 -2.78 19.46
N LEU A 136 -10.46 -4.09 19.58
CA LEU A 136 -9.52 -4.81 20.42
C LEU A 136 -8.55 -5.58 19.52
N LEU A 137 -7.28 -5.30 19.67
CA LEU A 137 -6.18 -6.04 19.04
C LEU A 137 -5.44 -6.79 20.12
N ALA A 138 -5.30 -8.10 19.96
CA ALA A 138 -4.48 -8.93 20.84
C ALA A 138 -3.49 -9.75 20.00
N SER A 139 -2.23 -9.72 20.39
CA SER A 139 -1.17 -10.57 19.85
C SER A 139 -1.02 -11.80 20.73
N LEU A 140 -1.03 -12.97 20.11
CA LEU A 140 -0.99 -14.25 20.82
C LEU A 140 0.17 -15.09 20.30
N ILE A 141 0.82 -15.75 21.25
CA ILE A 141 1.85 -16.75 21.00
C ILE A 141 1.41 -18.09 21.62
N TRP A 142 2.00 -19.18 21.16
CA TRP A 142 1.81 -20.48 21.83
C TRP A 142 2.83 -20.67 22.93
N SER A 143 2.36 -21.19 24.07
CA SER A 143 3.23 -21.72 25.13
C SER A 143 3.91 -23.01 24.64
N GLU A 144 4.91 -23.48 25.37
CA GLU A 144 5.54 -24.80 25.14
C GLU A 144 4.55 -25.98 25.24
N THR A 145 3.41 -25.78 25.88
CA THR A 145 2.33 -26.77 25.99
C THR A 145 1.22 -26.62 24.97
N GLY A 146 1.37 -25.65 24.01
CA GLY A 146 0.38 -25.38 22.97
C GLY A 146 -0.82 -24.57 23.43
N GLU A 147 -0.77 -23.98 24.60
CA GLU A 147 -1.82 -23.07 25.04
C GLU A 147 -1.56 -21.66 24.54
N PRO A 148 -2.59 -20.92 24.06
CA PRO A 148 -2.42 -19.56 23.63
C PRO A 148 -2.13 -18.64 24.82
N VAL A 149 -1.13 -17.81 24.67
CA VAL A 149 -0.75 -16.79 25.63
C VAL A 149 -0.87 -15.43 24.98
N VAL A 150 -1.60 -14.51 25.60
CA VAL A 150 -1.67 -13.12 25.16
C VAL A 150 -0.32 -12.45 25.43
N GLU A 151 0.42 -12.12 24.39
CA GLU A 151 1.70 -11.40 24.49
C GLU A 151 1.47 -9.91 24.72
N ALA A 152 0.52 -9.33 23.99
CA ALA A 152 0.15 -7.93 24.09
C ALA A 152 -1.31 -7.73 23.69
N CYS A 153 -1.96 -6.71 24.22
CA CYS A 153 -3.28 -6.32 23.78
C CYS A 153 -3.48 -4.80 23.88
N GLN A 154 -4.40 -4.30 23.06
CA GLN A 154 -4.78 -2.92 23.02
C GLN A 154 -6.27 -2.79 22.69
N GLU A 155 -7.00 -1.99 23.47
CA GLU A 155 -8.36 -1.61 23.14
C GLU A 155 -8.41 -0.13 22.79
N LEU A 156 -8.91 0.19 21.61
CA LEU A 156 -8.94 1.53 21.04
C LEU A 156 -10.36 1.93 20.63
N PRO A 157 -10.74 3.18 20.80
CA PRO A 157 -11.94 3.70 20.16
C PRO A 157 -11.72 3.75 18.64
N ILE A 158 -12.72 3.35 17.87
CA ILE A 158 -12.77 3.57 16.44
C ILE A 158 -13.30 4.99 16.22
N TYR A 159 -12.46 5.85 15.64
CA TYR A 159 -12.84 7.22 15.32
C TYR A 159 -13.92 7.27 14.26
N ASP A 160 -13.73 6.54 13.19
CA ASP A 160 -14.74 6.28 12.16
C ASP A 160 -14.43 4.97 11.41
N MET A 161 -15.45 4.47 10.71
CA MET A 161 -15.34 3.28 9.87
C MET A 161 -16.32 3.37 8.72
N GLU A 162 -15.99 2.75 7.60
CA GLU A 162 -16.82 2.71 6.42
C GLU A 162 -16.53 1.45 5.61
N LEU A 163 -17.58 0.78 5.15
CA LEU A 163 -17.49 -0.24 4.12
C LEU A 163 -17.78 0.43 2.77
N ALA A 164 -16.74 0.55 1.95
CA ALA A 164 -16.83 1.15 0.64
C ALA A 164 -17.44 0.19 -0.39
N ASP A 165 -17.98 0.73 -1.49
CA ASP A 165 -18.71 -0.03 -2.52
C ASP A 165 -17.91 -1.17 -3.17
N TRP A 166 -16.58 -1.10 -3.10
CA TRP A 166 -15.68 -2.12 -3.64
C TRP A 166 -15.26 -3.21 -2.65
N GLY A 167 -15.91 -3.27 -1.49
CA GLY A 167 -15.62 -4.25 -0.49
C GLY A 167 -14.28 -4.00 0.21
N ILE A 168 -13.95 -2.74 0.47
CA ILE A 168 -12.85 -2.38 1.36
C ILE A 168 -13.46 -1.79 2.63
N PHE A 169 -13.16 -2.40 3.76
CA PHE A 169 -13.54 -1.88 5.06
C PHE A 169 -12.43 -1.00 5.59
N TYR A 170 -12.69 0.31 5.64
CA TYR A 170 -11.79 1.30 6.19
C TYR A 170 -12.15 1.58 7.65
N TYR A 171 -11.14 1.72 8.50
CA TYR A 171 -11.33 2.17 9.87
C TYR A 171 -10.16 3.01 10.34
N ARG A 172 -10.44 3.94 11.26
CA ARG A 172 -9.45 4.82 11.86
C ARG A 172 -9.51 4.70 13.37
N VAL A 173 -8.35 4.61 14.00
CA VAL A 173 -8.21 4.49 15.44
C VAL A 173 -7.24 5.53 15.96
N TYR A 174 -7.43 5.97 17.20
CA TYR A 174 -6.42 6.75 17.90
C TYR A 174 -5.49 5.80 18.64
N PRO A 175 -4.19 5.76 18.35
CA PRO A 175 -3.23 5.02 19.15
C PRO A 175 -3.26 5.48 20.60
N ALA A 176 -3.05 4.56 21.53
CA ALA A 176 -3.01 4.89 22.96
C ALA A 176 -1.90 5.92 23.23
N GLY A 177 -2.28 7.08 23.75
CA GLY A 177 -1.35 8.11 24.22
C GLY A 177 -1.10 9.28 23.27
N ASP A 178 -1.61 9.24 22.03
CA ASP A 178 -1.55 10.39 21.12
C ASP A 178 -2.92 10.72 20.50
N PRO A 179 -3.67 11.68 21.06
CA PRO A 179 -4.98 12.06 20.51
C PRO A 179 -4.86 12.89 19.20
N HIS A 180 -3.66 13.22 18.77
CA HIS A 180 -3.41 13.99 17.54
C HIS A 180 -3.00 13.13 16.37
N TYR A 181 -2.67 11.87 16.61
CA TYR A 181 -2.31 10.92 15.55
C TYR A 181 -3.47 9.97 15.29
N ILE A 182 -3.82 9.77 14.04
CA ILE A 182 -4.88 8.84 13.61
C ILE A 182 -4.21 7.77 12.75
N ASP A 183 -4.31 6.51 13.18
CA ASP A 183 -3.92 5.38 12.34
C ASP A 183 -5.05 5.00 11.40
N TYR A 184 -4.70 4.84 10.13
CA TYR A 184 -5.58 4.37 9.08
C TYR A 184 -5.35 2.89 8.85
N ALA A 185 -6.42 2.13 8.79
CA ALA A 185 -6.33 0.72 8.46
C ALA A 185 -7.46 0.32 7.49
N GLN A 186 -7.21 -0.76 6.79
CA GLN A 186 -8.17 -1.30 5.83
C GLN A 186 -8.14 -2.83 5.87
N LEU A 187 -9.30 -3.43 5.62
CA LEU A 187 -9.45 -4.85 5.35
C LEU A 187 -10.16 -5.00 4.01
N ARG A 188 -9.54 -5.74 3.10
CA ARG A 188 -10.13 -6.03 1.79
C ARG A 188 -11.07 -7.22 1.93
N MET A 189 -12.32 -7.08 1.51
CA MET A 189 -13.35 -8.12 1.58
C MET A 189 -13.30 -9.08 0.39
N GLU A 190 -12.78 -8.60 -0.73
CA GLU A 190 -12.70 -9.38 -1.97
C GLU A 190 -11.24 -9.71 -2.30
N PRO A 191 -10.95 -10.93 -2.76
CA PRO A 191 -9.62 -11.28 -3.20
C PRO A 191 -9.21 -10.46 -4.43
N VAL A 192 -7.92 -10.19 -4.54
CA VAL A 192 -7.37 -9.50 -5.70
C VAL A 192 -7.38 -10.47 -6.90
N ASN A 193 -7.79 -9.98 -8.07
CA ASN A 193 -7.59 -10.71 -9.31
C ASN A 193 -6.08 -10.74 -9.64
N PRO A 194 -5.42 -11.93 -9.68
CA PRO A 194 -3.96 -12.02 -9.83
C PRO A 194 -3.45 -11.40 -11.13
N GLU A 195 -4.13 -11.61 -12.25
CA GLU A 195 -3.75 -11.07 -13.55
C GLU A 195 -3.78 -9.53 -13.54
N LYS A 196 -4.86 -8.95 -13.04
CA LYS A 196 -4.99 -7.49 -12.93
C LYS A 196 -4.00 -6.89 -11.95
N TYR A 197 -3.69 -7.58 -10.88
CA TYR A 197 -2.66 -7.16 -9.93
C TYR A 197 -1.26 -7.14 -10.57
N ASP A 198 -0.92 -8.16 -11.34
CA ASP A 198 0.35 -8.24 -12.05
C ASP A 198 0.48 -7.13 -13.12
N LEU A 199 -0.61 -6.81 -13.82
CA LEU A 199 -0.65 -5.65 -14.72
C LEU A 199 -0.42 -4.33 -13.95
N CYS A 200 -1.06 -4.17 -12.81
CA CYS A 200 -0.88 -3.00 -11.95
C CYS A 200 0.57 -2.89 -11.45
N ARG A 201 1.14 -4.00 -10.97
CA ARG A 201 2.53 -4.09 -10.49
C ARG A 201 3.54 -3.78 -11.59
N THR A 202 3.25 -4.18 -12.83
CA THR A 202 4.16 -3.99 -13.95
C THR A 202 4.14 -2.57 -14.51
N TYR A 203 2.94 -1.99 -14.67
CA TYR A 203 2.78 -0.76 -15.45
C TYR A 203 2.44 0.48 -14.60
N ILE A 204 1.88 0.32 -13.41
CA ILE A 204 1.40 1.46 -12.62
C ILE A 204 2.25 1.69 -11.37
N ARG A 205 2.37 0.66 -10.51
CA ARG A 205 3.06 0.77 -9.20
C ARG A 205 4.51 1.24 -9.25
N PRO A 206 5.31 0.92 -10.29
CA PRO A 206 6.71 1.39 -10.32
C PRO A 206 6.86 2.91 -10.36
N VAL A 207 5.88 3.63 -10.91
CA VAL A 207 5.85 5.10 -10.93
C VAL A 207 4.89 5.63 -9.86
N GLY A 208 3.69 5.08 -9.75
CA GLY A 208 2.68 5.52 -8.79
C GLY A 208 2.22 6.96 -9.02
N TYR A 209 1.86 7.63 -7.90
CA TYR A 209 1.24 8.97 -7.93
C TYR A 209 1.94 9.99 -7.06
N GLN A 210 2.99 9.58 -6.35
CA GLN A 210 3.63 10.42 -5.37
C GLN A 210 4.61 11.39 -6.03
N MET A 211 4.29 12.67 -6.04
CA MET A 211 5.15 13.73 -6.60
C MET A 211 5.47 13.58 -8.09
N VAL A 212 4.64 12.86 -8.84
CA VAL A 212 4.73 12.68 -10.30
C VAL A 212 3.37 12.81 -10.95
N ASN A 213 3.33 13.25 -12.19
CA ASN A 213 2.07 13.50 -12.88
C ASN A 213 1.78 12.56 -14.07
N LEU A 214 2.53 11.48 -14.22
CA LEU A 214 2.35 10.53 -15.33
C LEU A 214 0.89 10.09 -15.48
N PHE A 215 0.22 9.83 -14.34
CA PHE A 215 -1.15 9.34 -14.31
C PHE A 215 -2.16 10.38 -13.79
N LEU A 216 -1.71 11.59 -13.48
CA LEU A 216 -2.54 12.66 -12.90
C LEU A 216 -2.93 13.75 -13.91
N CYS A 217 -2.47 13.66 -15.14
CA CYS A 217 -2.84 14.57 -16.21
C CYS A 217 -3.07 13.82 -17.53
N ASP A 218 -3.82 14.44 -18.43
CA ASP A 218 -4.04 13.94 -19.78
C ASP A 218 -2.84 14.23 -20.65
N TRP A 219 -2.37 13.22 -21.36
CA TRP A 219 -1.29 13.34 -22.36
C TRP A 219 -1.34 12.14 -23.32
N GLN A 220 -0.72 12.29 -24.47
CA GLN A 220 -0.53 11.23 -25.48
C GLN A 220 0.75 11.44 -26.26
N GLU A 221 1.22 10.40 -26.96
CA GLU A 221 2.35 10.52 -27.89
C GLU A 221 2.12 11.64 -28.87
N GLY A 222 3.14 12.52 -29.02
CA GLY A 222 3.08 13.72 -29.86
C GLY A 222 2.35 14.92 -29.26
N ASP A 223 1.63 14.72 -28.13
CA ASP A 223 1.04 15.79 -27.32
C ASP A 223 1.22 15.45 -25.83
N TRP A 224 2.38 15.78 -25.32
CA TRP A 224 2.79 15.44 -23.95
C TRP A 224 2.15 16.31 -22.87
N GLY A 225 1.41 17.35 -23.26
CA GLY A 225 0.70 18.24 -22.34
C GLY A 225 1.60 18.75 -21.21
N GLN A 226 1.16 18.54 -19.97
CA GLN A 226 1.87 18.96 -18.76
C GLN A 226 2.77 17.86 -18.16
N LEU A 227 3.00 16.74 -18.87
CA LEU A 227 3.83 15.66 -18.37
C LEU A 227 5.25 16.14 -18.04
N SER A 228 5.68 15.92 -16.81
CA SER A 228 7.04 16.21 -16.34
C SER A 228 7.92 14.97 -16.40
N PHE A 229 8.75 14.85 -17.42
CA PHE A 229 9.68 13.73 -17.57
C PHE A 229 10.75 13.72 -16.47
N ASN A 230 11.22 14.90 -16.04
CA ASN A 230 12.26 14.99 -15.02
C ASN A 230 11.85 14.35 -13.71
N ASP A 231 10.58 14.45 -13.35
CA ASP A 231 10.06 13.86 -12.10
C ASP A 231 9.97 12.34 -12.15
N LEU A 232 9.93 11.73 -13.34
CA LEU A 232 9.88 10.29 -13.54
C LEU A 232 11.24 9.61 -13.38
N PHE A 233 12.34 10.36 -13.46
CA PHE A 233 13.69 9.81 -13.53
C PHE A 233 13.98 8.84 -12.37
N ALA A 234 13.74 9.24 -11.13
CA ALA A 234 14.06 8.41 -9.97
C ALA A 234 13.26 7.10 -9.93
N TYR A 235 11.99 7.15 -10.29
CA TYR A 235 11.09 5.99 -10.29
C TYR A 235 11.45 4.96 -11.36
N LEU A 236 11.71 5.42 -12.58
CA LEU A 236 12.10 4.54 -13.68
C LEU A 236 13.53 4.00 -13.51
N TYR A 237 14.42 4.81 -12.92
CA TYR A 237 15.76 4.35 -12.55
C TYR A 237 15.70 3.22 -11.50
N GLU A 238 14.89 3.38 -10.44
CA GLU A 238 14.69 2.35 -9.42
C GLU A 238 14.06 1.09 -10.02
N LYS A 239 13.07 1.25 -10.89
CA LYS A 239 12.44 0.14 -11.62
C LYS A 239 13.45 -0.68 -12.42
N ASP A 240 14.36 -0.02 -13.15
CA ASP A 240 15.29 -0.69 -14.06
C ASP A 240 16.50 -1.29 -13.34
N THR A 241 16.93 -0.67 -12.25
CA THR A 241 18.17 -1.05 -11.55
C THR A 241 17.92 -1.80 -10.24
N GLY A 242 16.70 -1.74 -9.69
CA GLY A 242 16.38 -2.18 -8.32
C GLY A 242 17.06 -1.31 -7.24
N GLN A 243 17.62 -0.16 -7.60
CA GLN A 243 18.36 0.72 -6.70
C GLN A 243 17.78 2.12 -6.73
N ARG A 244 17.66 2.75 -5.58
CA ARG A 244 17.30 4.16 -5.50
C ARG A 244 18.43 5.05 -5.98
N VAL A 245 18.04 6.21 -6.51
CA VAL A 245 19.01 7.26 -6.85
C VAL A 245 19.67 7.75 -5.55
N GLU A 246 20.98 7.59 -5.46
CA GLU A 246 21.75 8.12 -4.32
C GLU A 246 21.99 9.62 -4.51
N VAL A 247 21.16 10.44 -3.86
CA VAL A 247 21.19 11.91 -3.98
C VAL A 247 22.56 12.49 -3.61
N ASP A 248 23.24 11.89 -2.64
CA ASP A 248 24.55 12.33 -2.15
C ASP A 248 25.68 12.17 -3.21
N THR A 249 25.42 11.45 -4.30
CA THR A 249 26.38 11.33 -5.42
C THR A 249 26.36 12.56 -6.34
N PHE A 250 25.38 13.44 -6.20
CA PHE A 250 25.25 14.65 -7.02
C PHE A 250 25.50 15.90 -6.20
N SER A 251 26.13 16.88 -6.84
CA SER A 251 26.19 18.24 -6.27
C SER A 251 24.81 18.88 -6.38
N LEU A 252 24.25 19.32 -5.27
CA LEU A 252 22.99 20.05 -5.25
C LEU A 252 23.26 21.55 -5.38
N GLU A 253 22.56 22.23 -6.27
CA GLU A 253 22.71 23.65 -6.55
C GLU A 253 21.38 24.40 -6.43
N GLY A 254 21.48 25.66 -6.00
CA GLY A 254 20.34 26.58 -5.96
C GLY A 254 19.32 26.31 -4.86
N TRP A 255 18.23 27.06 -4.91
CA TRP A 255 17.07 26.88 -4.05
C TRP A 255 15.78 27.02 -4.88
N PRO A 256 14.89 26.02 -4.91
CA PRO A 256 15.05 24.68 -4.30
C PRO A 256 16.25 23.88 -4.90
N PRO A 257 16.87 22.98 -4.12
CA PRO A 257 18.08 22.28 -4.55
C PRO A 257 17.82 21.41 -5.78
N ARG A 258 18.71 21.48 -6.78
CA ARG A 258 18.68 20.70 -8.02
C ARG A 258 19.98 19.94 -8.20
N ALA A 259 19.88 18.74 -8.71
CA ALA A 259 21.00 17.95 -9.21
C ALA A 259 21.03 18.02 -10.74
N TRP A 260 22.21 17.85 -11.31
CA TRP A 260 22.40 17.73 -12.75
C TRP A 260 22.75 16.29 -13.10
N ILE A 261 21.84 15.59 -13.75
CA ILE A 261 22.02 14.18 -14.13
C ILE A 261 22.69 14.12 -15.51
N PRO A 262 23.81 13.39 -15.67
CA PRO A 262 24.47 13.23 -16.96
C PRO A 262 23.52 12.70 -18.04
N GLU A 263 23.64 13.22 -19.28
CA GLU A 263 22.76 12.85 -20.40
C GLU A 263 22.67 11.35 -20.62
N ALA A 264 23.80 10.65 -20.59
CA ALA A 264 23.86 9.21 -20.81
C ALA A 264 23.03 8.41 -19.79
N GLN A 265 22.97 8.86 -18.54
CA GLN A 265 22.19 8.23 -17.49
C GLN A 265 20.71 8.58 -17.63
N PHE A 266 20.39 9.86 -17.82
CA PHE A 266 19.01 10.34 -17.89
C PHE A 266 18.27 9.81 -19.12
N GLU A 267 18.90 9.92 -20.29
CA GLU A 267 18.33 9.45 -21.57
C GLU A 267 18.18 7.92 -21.59
N LYS A 268 19.18 7.18 -21.08
CA LYS A 268 19.10 5.71 -20.95
C LYS A 268 17.94 5.26 -20.08
N THR A 269 17.61 6.02 -19.02
CA THR A 269 16.53 5.69 -18.09
C THR A 269 15.17 6.02 -18.67
N LEU A 270 15.00 7.14 -19.34
CA LEU A 270 13.66 7.64 -19.71
C LEU A 270 13.26 7.32 -21.16
N LEU A 271 14.15 7.44 -22.13
CA LEU A 271 13.80 7.25 -23.54
C LEU A 271 13.24 5.85 -23.88
N PRO A 272 13.63 4.75 -23.21
CA PRO A 272 13.02 3.46 -23.49
C PRO A 272 11.50 3.41 -23.23
N TYR A 273 11.00 4.27 -22.33
CA TYR A 273 9.59 4.28 -21.93
C TYR A 273 8.69 5.20 -22.76
N PHE A 274 9.24 6.02 -23.63
CA PHE A 274 8.47 7.01 -24.39
C PHE A 274 8.95 7.09 -25.83
N GLN A 275 8.02 7.09 -26.78
CA GLN A 275 8.34 7.32 -28.19
C GLN A 275 8.35 8.83 -28.46
N ILE A 276 9.46 9.47 -28.13
CA ILE A 276 9.68 10.91 -28.29
C ILE A 276 11.01 11.15 -29.03
N SER A 277 11.07 12.17 -29.89
CA SER A 277 12.34 12.53 -30.51
C SER A 277 13.33 13.07 -29.47
N LEU A 278 14.62 12.78 -29.67
CA LEU A 278 15.66 13.25 -28.73
C LEU A 278 15.67 14.80 -28.64
N GLU A 279 15.40 15.49 -29.75
CA GLU A 279 15.34 16.95 -29.78
C GLU A 279 14.21 17.50 -28.92
N GLU A 280 12.99 16.97 -29.10
CA GLU A 280 11.83 17.36 -28.28
C GLU A 280 12.03 16.97 -26.80
N PHE A 281 12.57 15.78 -26.52
CA PHE A 281 12.86 15.34 -25.16
C PHE A 281 13.84 16.28 -24.47
N ARG A 282 14.94 16.66 -25.15
CA ARG A 282 15.94 17.60 -24.63
C ARG A 282 15.34 18.96 -24.32
N GLN A 283 14.52 19.46 -25.25
CA GLN A 283 13.83 20.73 -25.03
C GLN A 283 12.89 20.70 -23.82
N ARG A 284 12.07 19.63 -23.69
CA ARG A 284 11.12 19.49 -22.58
C ARG A 284 11.76 19.25 -21.23
N CYS A 285 12.91 18.61 -21.20
CA CYS A 285 13.61 18.28 -19.96
C CYS A 285 14.67 19.32 -19.54
N GLY A 286 14.81 20.43 -20.28
CA GLY A 286 15.77 21.48 -19.93
C GLY A 286 17.23 21.03 -20.05
N TYR A 287 17.56 20.28 -21.11
CA TYR A 287 18.91 19.83 -21.39
C TYR A 287 19.88 20.99 -21.50
N GLU A 288 20.97 20.97 -20.75
CA GLU A 288 22.00 21.97 -20.76
C GLU A 288 23.38 21.35 -20.48
N ASN A 289 24.39 21.71 -21.29
CA ASN A 289 25.80 21.36 -21.07
C ASN A 289 26.07 19.84 -20.82
N GLY A 290 25.31 18.95 -21.48
CA GLY A 290 25.50 17.49 -21.33
C GLY A 290 24.77 16.88 -20.13
N ALA A 291 23.82 17.59 -19.52
CA ALA A 291 23.08 17.13 -18.36
C ALA A 291 21.63 17.63 -18.33
N TYR A 292 20.84 17.05 -17.45
CA TYR A 292 19.45 17.40 -17.20
C TYR A 292 19.24 17.79 -15.75
N PRO A 293 18.46 18.85 -15.47
CA PRO A 293 18.11 19.21 -14.11
C PRO A 293 17.13 18.20 -13.54
N TRP A 294 17.38 17.82 -12.30
CA TRP A 294 16.50 16.95 -11.54
C TRP A 294 16.42 17.43 -10.08
N ARG A 295 15.22 17.44 -9.52
CA ARG A 295 15.01 17.75 -8.12
C ARG A 295 14.63 16.49 -7.35
N PRO A 296 15.45 16.03 -6.39
CA PRO A 296 15.08 14.91 -5.52
C PRO A 296 13.85 15.25 -4.67
N VAL A 297 13.11 14.21 -4.26
CA VAL A 297 12.06 14.33 -3.25
C VAL A 297 12.71 14.26 -1.87
N PHE A 298 12.50 15.26 -1.07
CA PHE A 298 12.92 15.29 0.33
C PHE A 298 11.73 14.92 1.24
N GLY A 299 12.02 14.43 2.47
CA GLY A 299 10.98 14.07 3.43
C GLY A 299 10.01 15.23 3.73
N ASP A 300 10.53 16.46 3.79
CA ASP A 300 9.72 17.66 4.01
C ASP A 300 8.77 17.99 2.85
N ASP A 301 9.12 17.61 1.62
CA ASP A 301 8.21 17.77 0.46
C ASP A 301 6.96 16.91 0.64
N LEU A 302 7.12 15.67 1.13
CA LEU A 302 6.02 14.74 1.34
C LEU A 302 5.08 15.20 2.46
N THR A 303 5.62 15.78 3.51
CA THR A 303 4.84 16.30 4.65
C THR A 303 4.15 17.64 4.32
N THR A 304 4.80 18.50 3.56
CA THR A 304 4.25 19.81 3.19
C THR A 304 3.09 19.71 2.21
N TRP A 305 3.13 18.75 1.28
CA TRP A 305 2.13 18.63 0.22
C TRP A 305 1.00 17.66 0.57
N HIS A 306 1.05 16.98 1.73
CA HIS A 306 0.00 16.06 2.19
C HIS A 306 -0.59 15.21 1.05
N ALA A 307 0.31 14.63 0.23
CA ALA A 307 -0.15 13.72 -0.82
C ALA A 307 -0.79 12.50 -0.12
N PRO A 308 -2.10 12.26 -0.31
CA PRO A 308 -2.75 11.13 0.33
C PRO A 308 -2.11 9.84 -0.14
N PHE A 309 -2.15 8.82 0.72
CA PHE A 309 -1.79 7.49 0.27
C PHE A 309 -2.74 7.06 -0.86
N CYS A 310 -2.17 6.78 -2.02
CA CYS A 310 -2.87 6.40 -3.24
C CYS A 310 -2.47 4.98 -3.62
N ASP A 311 -3.40 4.04 -3.60
CA ASP A 311 -3.15 2.67 -4.03
C ASP A 311 -3.94 2.36 -5.31
N PRO A 312 -3.24 2.05 -6.43
CA PRO A 312 -3.89 1.74 -7.69
C PRO A 312 -4.40 0.31 -7.76
N GLN A 313 -5.52 0.15 -8.47
CA GLN A 313 -6.04 -1.15 -8.86
C GLN A 313 -6.46 -1.12 -10.33
N VAL A 314 -5.91 -2.03 -11.13
CA VAL A 314 -6.40 -2.27 -12.49
C VAL A 314 -7.76 -2.97 -12.40
N VAL A 315 -8.79 -2.33 -12.90
CA VAL A 315 -10.17 -2.85 -12.88
C VAL A 315 -10.57 -3.50 -14.19
N ASP A 316 -9.97 -3.05 -15.28
CA ASP A 316 -10.17 -3.63 -16.61
C ASP A 316 -8.89 -3.52 -17.44
N ALA A 317 -8.71 -4.47 -18.35
CA ALA A 317 -7.57 -4.49 -19.26
C ALA A 317 -8.06 -4.94 -20.65
N ARG A 318 -7.69 -4.18 -21.69
CA ARG A 318 -8.10 -4.45 -23.05
C ARG A 318 -6.92 -4.37 -24.02
N GLU A 319 -6.67 -5.47 -24.72
CA GLU A 319 -5.75 -5.47 -25.86
C GLU A 319 -6.38 -4.72 -27.02
N ASN A 320 -5.59 -3.86 -27.66
CA ASN A 320 -6.00 -3.12 -28.85
C ASN A 320 -5.41 -3.78 -30.11
N GLY A 321 -6.08 -3.62 -31.22
CA GLY A 321 -5.66 -4.25 -32.49
C GLY A 321 -4.35 -3.70 -33.08
N ASP A 322 -3.73 -2.71 -32.44
CA ASP A 322 -2.47 -2.08 -32.84
C ASP A 322 -1.27 -2.46 -31.96
N GLY A 323 -1.38 -3.53 -31.19
CA GLY A 323 -0.30 -4.01 -30.31
C GLY A 323 -0.14 -3.21 -29.03
N THR A 324 -1.14 -2.41 -28.66
CA THR A 324 -1.16 -1.72 -27.38
C THR A 324 -2.17 -2.35 -26.43
N LEU A 325 -1.96 -2.14 -25.13
CA LEU A 325 -2.83 -2.55 -24.03
C LEU A 325 -3.38 -1.30 -23.35
N THR A 326 -4.70 -1.20 -23.18
CA THR A 326 -5.35 -0.16 -22.37
C THR A 326 -5.73 -0.73 -21.03
N LEU A 327 -5.28 -0.08 -19.96
CA LEU A 327 -5.59 -0.41 -18.57
C LEU A 327 -6.52 0.65 -18.00
N SER A 328 -7.67 0.24 -17.50
CA SER A 328 -8.54 1.10 -16.69
C SER A 328 -8.14 0.93 -15.23
N VAL A 329 -7.73 2.03 -14.61
CA VAL A 329 -7.19 2.04 -13.25
C VAL A 329 -8.10 2.88 -12.37
N GLN A 330 -8.44 2.34 -11.22
CA GLN A 330 -9.04 3.10 -10.13
C GLN A 330 -8.05 3.21 -8.99
N VAL A 331 -8.06 4.35 -8.31
CA VAL A 331 -7.16 4.66 -7.22
C VAL A 331 -7.97 4.85 -5.96
N TYR A 332 -7.69 4.06 -4.95
CA TYR A 332 -8.31 4.16 -3.65
C TYR A 332 -7.38 4.80 -2.62
N SER A 333 -7.95 5.33 -1.54
CA SER A 333 -7.20 5.95 -0.45
C SER A 333 -7.81 5.58 0.90
N PRO A 334 -7.06 4.87 1.77
CA PRO A 334 -7.51 4.60 3.13
C PRO A 334 -7.68 5.86 3.97
N GLU A 335 -6.82 6.84 3.77
CA GLU A 335 -6.87 8.12 4.48
C GLU A 335 -8.20 8.85 4.28
N TRP A 336 -8.72 8.82 3.07
CA TRP A 336 -9.99 9.44 2.72
C TRP A 336 -11.15 8.46 2.63
N LYS A 337 -10.96 7.21 3.03
CA LYS A 337 -11.94 6.12 3.05
C LYS A 337 -12.73 6.05 1.74
N THR A 338 -12.02 6.11 0.63
CA THR A 338 -12.62 6.05 -0.69
C THR A 338 -11.93 4.99 -1.54
N ASP A 339 -12.72 4.15 -2.19
CA ASP A 339 -12.27 3.16 -3.16
C ASP A 339 -12.19 3.73 -4.58
N CYS A 340 -12.55 4.99 -4.77
CA CYS A 340 -12.33 5.73 -6.00
C CYS A 340 -11.99 7.20 -5.73
N LEU A 341 -10.75 7.48 -5.35
CA LEU A 341 -10.22 8.83 -5.27
C LEU A 341 -10.25 9.50 -6.65
N PHE A 342 -9.79 8.78 -7.64
CA PHE A 342 -9.92 9.11 -9.06
C PHE A 342 -9.75 7.84 -9.91
N ALA A 343 -10.04 7.93 -11.19
CA ALA A 343 -9.79 6.87 -12.15
C ALA A 343 -9.13 7.43 -13.40
N HIS A 344 -8.29 6.61 -14.03
CA HIS A 344 -7.64 6.96 -15.28
C HIS A 344 -7.51 5.74 -16.20
N GLU A 345 -7.31 6.00 -17.48
CA GLU A 345 -6.92 5.00 -18.46
C GLU A 345 -5.49 5.28 -18.91
N VAL A 346 -4.63 4.28 -18.78
CA VAL A 346 -3.29 4.32 -19.34
C VAL A 346 -3.17 3.34 -20.50
N ARG A 347 -2.56 3.76 -21.57
CA ARG A 347 -2.25 2.92 -22.73
C ARG A 347 -0.76 2.67 -22.79
N VAL A 348 -0.38 1.40 -22.92
CA VAL A 348 1.00 0.97 -23.05
C VAL A 348 1.19 0.18 -24.35
N ARG A 349 2.33 0.32 -24.97
CA ARG A 349 2.79 -0.47 -26.13
C ARG A 349 3.72 -1.54 -25.63
N LEU A 350 3.42 -2.79 -25.92
CA LEU A 350 4.29 -3.92 -25.62
C LEU A 350 5.39 -4.01 -26.69
N LEU A 351 6.63 -4.23 -26.26
CA LEU A 351 7.78 -4.33 -27.15
C LEU A 351 8.24 -5.79 -27.28
N ASP A 352 8.79 -6.15 -28.43
CA ASP A 352 9.26 -7.50 -28.73
C ASP A 352 10.36 -8.01 -27.77
N ASN A 353 11.08 -7.08 -27.14
CA ASN A 353 12.13 -7.39 -26.16
C ASN A 353 11.60 -7.62 -24.73
N GLY A 354 10.27 -7.66 -24.54
CA GLY A 354 9.63 -7.79 -23.23
C GLY A 354 9.50 -6.48 -22.44
N GLY A 355 9.99 -5.36 -22.97
CA GLY A 355 9.78 -4.02 -22.43
C GLY A 355 8.42 -3.44 -22.84
N PHE A 356 8.17 -2.22 -22.42
CA PHE A 356 6.96 -1.49 -22.82
C PHE A 356 7.23 0.02 -22.93
N GLN A 357 6.32 0.71 -23.59
CA GLN A 357 6.29 2.18 -23.65
C GLN A 357 4.92 2.69 -23.21
N TYR A 358 4.90 3.78 -22.48
CA TYR A 358 3.68 4.53 -22.21
C TYR A 358 3.29 5.31 -23.47
N VAL A 359 2.02 5.20 -23.86
CA VAL A 359 1.49 5.81 -25.10
C VAL A 359 0.57 6.98 -24.78
N SER A 360 -0.25 6.85 -23.74
CA SER A 360 -1.14 7.92 -23.29
C SER A 360 -1.63 7.68 -21.88
N ASN A 361 -2.09 8.73 -21.22
CA ASN A 361 -2.89 8.67 -20.03
C ASN A 361 -4.07 9.65 -20.17
N ARG A 362 -5.23 9.25 -19.65
CA ARG A 362 -6.44 10.06 -19.57
C ARG A 362 -7.10 9.90 -18.22
N VAL A 363 -7.28 10.97 -17.48
CA VAL A 363 -8.09 10.97 -16.24
C VAL A 363 -9.55 10.87 -16.64
N THR A 364 -10.22 9.80 -16.20
CA THR A 364 -11.60 9.47 -16.59
C THR A 364 -12.63 9.86 -15.55
N LYS A 365 -12.21 9.92 -14.28
CA LYS A 365 -13.07 10.31 -13.16
C LYS A 365 -12.21 10.97 -12.08
N VAL A 366 -12.78 11.99 -11.44
CA VAL A 366 -12.23 12.63 -10.25
C VAL A 366 -13.26 12.54 -9.16
N GLY A 367 -12.90 11.98 -8.01
CA GLY A 367 -13.76 11.86 -6.85
C GLY A 367 -13.95 13.20 -6.11
N SER A 368 -14.70 13.17 -5.01
CA SER A 368 -15.03 14.36 -4.22
C SER A 368 -13.84 15.07 -3.59
N HIS A 369 -12.73 14.36 -3.40
CA HIS A 369 -11.50 14.89 -2.81
C HIS A 369 -10.55 15.52 -3.83
N GLY A 370 -10.86 15.44 -5.13
CA GLY A 370 -9.98 15.94 -6.19
C GLY A 370 -8.83 14.97 -6.53
N LEU A 371 -7.96 15.42 -7.41
CA LEU A 371 -6.72 14.71 -7.70
C LEU A 371 -5.68 14.96 -6.60
N PRO A 372 -4.81 13.98 -6.31
CA PRO A 372 -3.65 14.23 -5.48
C PRO A 372 -2.81 15.38 -6.05
N PRO A 373 -2.22 16.21 -5.21
CA PRO A 373 -1.38 17.29 -5.70
C PRO A 373 -0.16 16.70 -6.44
N ALA A 374 -0.06 17.01 -7.74
CA ALA A 374 1.13 16.76 -8.52
C ALA A 374 1.92 18.06 -8.55
N MET A 375 3.09 18.06 -7.93
CA MET A 375 4.02 19.17 -8.09
C MET A 375 5.02 18.81 -9.17
N CYS A 376 4.96 19.50 -10.31
CA CYS A 376 6.10 19.53 -11.23
C CYS A 376 7.28 20.17 -10.50
N ARG A 377 8.20 19.34 -10.03
CA ARG A 377 9.39 19.80 -9.29
C ARG A 377 10.37 20.53 -10.18
N PHE A 378 10.24 20.33 -11.48
CA PHE A 378 10.98 21.03 -12.51
C PHE A 378 9.99 21.70 -13.46
N ALA A 379 9.86 23.02 -13.38
CA ALA A 379 9.20 23.82 -14.38
C ALA A 379 10.29 24.53 -15.22
N LEU A 380 10.17 24.48 -16.54
CA LEU A 380 10.96 25.35 -17.40
C LEU A 380 10.56 26.80 -17.09
N ASP A 381 11.54 27.65 -16.84
CA ASP A 381 11.31 29.09 -16.57
C ASP A 381 10.46 29.67 -17.72
N GLY A 382 9.21 30.04 -17.42
CA GLY A 382 8.27 30.59 -18.37
C GLY A 382 6.91 29.91 -18.50
N ALA A 383 6.64 28.85 -17.74
CA ALA A 383 5.31 28.26 -17.60
C ALA A 383 4.71 28.69 -16.26
N GLU A 384 4.21 29.94 -16.17
CA GLU A 384 3.25 30.37 -15.15
C GLU A 384 1.80 30.09 -15.59
#